data_41cd723297ec1f6d168d54af34e3d362
#
_entry.id   41cd723297ec1f6d168d54af34e3d362
#
_cell.length_a   1.000
_cell.length_b   1.000
_cell.length_c   1.000
_cell.angle_alpha   90.00
_cell.angle_beta   90.00
_cell.angle_gamma   90.00
#
_symmetry.space_group_name_H-M   'P 1'
#
loop_
_entity.id
_entity.type
_entity.pdbx_description
1 polymer ?
#
loop_
_entity_poly.entity_id
_entity_poly.type
_entity_poly.pdbx_seq_one_letter_code
_entity_poly.pdbx_strand_id
1 'polypeptide(L)'
;MNRLFFLGFSFIVIAAVFWGAMGTAVQHLFLIKSGFSALGLVTLRQVAAGLLFVAVCSAVMPKKLWSVFTDHELVRDLLISGVLVFFAHYSFFQAIAYSNAGTAAIFLTLTPLLAAVWLALTKGRRISPVECLCMVLAAIGVALMVTDGSLSELKFSPLALAWGLFSACVATAFSIQPQKPAAKVGVTVVMAWAFLLGGIIGMVLCPPWTLQVAWSWTVIGDFAFIVLFGTVAAFWLYLTGLRYISPVVSGLVVSLEPLSAIFFSMILLNDVLGFWQTVGVVFVVANLVLLAVANRR
;
A
#
# COMPACT_ATOMS: atom_id res chain seq x y z
N MET A 1 -1.73 0.86 -30.79
CA MET A 1 -1.36 0.95 -29.36
C MET A 1 0.14 0.75 -29.25
N ASN A 2 0.89 1.66 -28.63
CA ASN A 2 2.34 1.73 -28.73
C ASN A 2 3.02 0.65 -27.85
N ARG A 3 4.05 -0.04 -28.32
CA ARG A 3 4.80 -1.09 -27.58
C ARG A 3 5.22 -0.63 -26.17
N LEU A 4 5.56 0.65 -26.02
CA LEU A 4 5.93 1.26 -24.74
C LEU A 4 4.76 1.34 -23.76
N PHE A 5 3.53 1.59 -24.25
CA PHE A 5 2.33 1.58 -23.42
C PHE A 5 2.08 0.19 -22.80
N PHE A 6 2.18 -0.88 -23.61
CA PHE A 6 2.03 -2.24 -23.10
C PHE A 6 3.10 -2.61 -22.08
N LEU A 7 4.33 -2.16 -22.30
CA LEU A 7 5.43 -2.38 -21.36
C LEU A 7 5.13 -1.72 -20.00
N GLY A 8 4.74 -0.44 -20.00
CA GLY A 8 4.39 0.29 -18.79
C GLY A 8 3.18 -0.32 -18.08
N PHE A 9 2.15 -0.71 -18.84
CA PHE A 9 0.97 -1.39 -18.31
C PHE A 9 1.34 -2.71 -17.63
N SER A 10 2.14 -3.55 -18.28
CA SER A 10 2.59 -4.84 -17.72
C SER A 10 3.40 -4.64 -16.43
N PHE A 11 4.27 -3.65 -16.37
CA PHE A 11 5.04 -3.36 -15.16
C PHE A 11 4.13 -3.03 -13.97
N ILE A 12 3.09 -2.23 -14.17
CA ILE A 12 2.18 -1.87 -13.07
C ILE A 12 1.25 -3.03 -12.70
N VAL A 13 0.82 -3.85 -13.67
CA VAL A 13 0.08 -5.10 -13.39
C VAL A 13 0.90 -6.01 -12.48
N ILE A 14 2.17 -6.26 -12.81
CA ILE A 14 3.06 -7.11 -12.01
C ILE A 14 3.27 -6.50 -10.61
N ALA A 15 3.45 -5.18 -10.51
CA ALA A 15 3.57 -4.50 -9.23
C ALA A 15 2.32 -4.69 -8.35
N ALA A 16 1.12 -4.51 -8.91
CA ALA A 16 -0.15 -4.70 -8.20
C ALA A 16 -0.33 -6.15 -7.74
N VAL A 17 0.03 -7.12 -8.59
CA VAL A 17 0.02 -8.55 -8.23
C VAL A 17 1.01 -8.84 -7.09
N PHE A 18 2.21 -8.27 -7.12
CA PHE A 18 3.19 -8.44 -6.06
C PHE A 18 2.72 -7.81 -4.73
N TRP A 19 2.05 -6.66 -4.75
CA TRP A 19 1.48 -6.06 -3.55
C TRP A 19 0.36 -6.92 -2.95
N GLY A 20 -0.55 -7.45 -3.77
CA GLY A 20 -1.58 -8.37 -3.30
C GLY A 20 -1.01 -9.66 -2.71
N ALA A 21 -0.06 -10.29 -3.41
CA ALA A 21 0.63 -11.49 -2.91
C ALA A 21 1.43 -11.21 -1.63
N MET A 22 2.03 -10.02 -1.50
CA MET A 22 2.71 -9.59 -0.27
C MET A 22 1.74 -9.51 0.91
N GLY A 23 0.53 -8.97 0.73
CA GLY A 23 -0.49 -8.97 1.77
C GLY A 23 -0.81 -10.38 2.25
N THR A 24 -0.92 -11.33 1.32
CA THR A 24 -1.14 -12.77 1.64
C THR A 24 0.06 -13.38 2.39
N ALA A 25 1.30 -13.07 2.00
CA ALA A 25 2.47 -13.55 2.71
C ALA A 25 2.56 -12.97 4.14
N VAL A 26 2.17 -11.70 4.34
CA VAL A 26 2.05 -11.09 5.69
C VAL A 26 1.00 -11.83 6.52
N GLN A 27 -0.18 -12.10 5.95
CA GLN A 27 -1.24 -12.86 6.61
C GLN A 27 -0.74 -14.28 6.98
N HIS A 28 -0.04 -14.96 6.09
CA HIS A 28 0.53 -16.28 6.33
C HIS A 28 1.49 -16.27 7.53
N LEU A 29 2.41 -15.29 7.60
CA LEU A 29 3.32 -15.16 8.75
C LEU A 29 2.58 -14.98 10.09
N PHE A 30 1.42 -14.31 10.10
CA PHE A 30 0.61 -14.20 11.31
C PHE A 30 -0.13 -15.49 11.64
N LEU A 31 -0.66 -16.19 10.64
CA LEU A 31 -1.39 -17.47 10.81
C LEU A 31 -0.48 -18.58 11.37
N ILE A 32 0.75 -18.70 10.87
CA ILE A 32 1.71 -19.71 11.35
C ILE A 32 2.36 -19.33 12.68
N LYS A 33 1.94 -18.21 13.30
CA LYS A 33 2.49 -17.70 14.56
C LYS A 33 4.01 -17.60 14.54
N SER A 34 4.56 -17.04 13.49
CA SER A 34 5.99 -16.91 13.24
C SER A 34 6.76 -16.11 14.31
N GLY A 35 6.06 -15.49 15.26
CA GLY A 35 6.61 -14.57 16.26
C GLY A 35 6.70 -13.12 15.75
N PHE A 36 6.38 -12.85 14.50
CA PHE A 36 6.25 -11.48 14.02
C PHE A 36 4.98 -10.82 14.55
N SER A 37 5.15 -9.65 15.17
CA SER A 37 4.08 -8.66 15.28
C SER A 37 4.02 -7.80 14.01
N ALA A 38 2.90 -7.13 13.75
CA ALA A 38 2.79 -6.19 12.64
C ALA A 38 3.86 -5.09 12.72
N LEU A 39 4.15 -4.60 13.94
CA LEU A 39 5.20 -3.61 14.19
C LEU A 39 6.60 -4.16 13.87
N GLY A 40 6.93 -5.35 14.36
CA GLY A 40 8.23 -5.98 14.10
C GLY A 40 8.44 -6.28 12.61
N LEU A 41 7.41 -6.79 11.95
CA LEU A 41 7.48 -7.12 10.52
C LEU A 41 7.67 -5.86 9.65
N VAL A 42 6.91 -4.78 9.92
CA VAL A 42 7.08 -3.53 9.17
C VAL A 42 8.43 -2.90 9.42
N THR A 43 8.95 -2.97 10.65
CA THR A 43 10.28 -2.47 11.02
C THR A 43 11.36 -3.14 10.19
N LEU A 44 11.47 -4.47 10.27
CA LEU A 44 12.50 -5.20 9.54
C LEU A 44 12.35 -5.06 8.03
N ARG A 45 11.11 -5.11 7.51
CA ARG A 45 10.84 -4.89 6.09
C ARG A 45 11.33 -3.53 5.61
N GLN A 46 11.04 -2.46 6.35
CA GLN A 46 11.40 -1.11 5.93
C GLN A 46 12.89 -0.85 6.05
N VAL A 47 13.56 -1.38 7.08
CA VAL A 47 15.03 -1.33 7.19
C VAL A 47 15.66 -2.05 6.00
N ALA A 48 15.27 -3.30 5.74
CA ALA A 48 15.83 -4.09 4.66
C ALA A 48 15.59 -3.45 3.29
N ALA A 49 14.34 -3.03 2.99
CA ALA A 49 14.01 -2.37 1.74
C ALA A 49 14.70 -1.00 1.61
N GLY A 50 14.74 -0.21 2.68
CA GLY A 50 15.42 1.09 2.70
C GLY A 50 16.90 0.97 2.41
N LEU A 51 17.60 0.01 3.05
CA LEU A 51 19.01 -0.28 2.79
C LEU A 51 19.25 -0.70 1.33
N LEU A 52 18.38 -1.58 0.78
CA LEU A 52 18.48 -1.99 -0.62
C LEU A 52 18.27 -0.82 -1.58
N PHE A 53 17.25 0.02 -1.36
CA PHE A 53 17.04 1.21 -2.18
C PHE A 53 18.20 2.20 -2.08
N VAL A 54 18.72 2.45 -0.88
CA VAL A 54 19.88 3.33 -0.67
C VAL A 54 21.11 2.75 -1.38
N ALA A 55 21.37 1.44 -1.29
CA ALA A 55 22.48 0.80 -1.97
C ALA A 55 22.37 0.95 -3.50
N VAL A 56 21.19 0.68 -4.08
CA VAL A 56 20.94 0.86 -5.51
C VAL A 56 21.09 2.33 -5.92
N CYS A 57 20.51 3.27 -5.17
CA CYS A 57 20.64 4.70 -5.46
C CYS A 57 22.08 5.19 -5.33
N SER A 58 22.85 4.67 -4.37
CA SER A 58 24.27 4.99 -4.20
C SER A 58 25.10 4.56 -5.39
N ALA A 59 24.76 3.40 -6.00
CA ALA A 59 25.45 2.90 -7.18
C ALA A 59 25.06 3.67 -8.47
N VAL A 60 23.77 4.02 -8.63
CA VAL A 60 23.24 4.56 -9.90
C VAL A 60 23.19 6.08 -9.90
N MET A 61 22.87 6.73 -8.79
CA MET A 61 22.66 8.18 -8.71
C MET A 61 23.19 8.81 -7.39
N PRO A 62 24.48 8.59 -7.04
CA PRO A 62 25.03 8.99 -5.74
C PRO A 62 24.87 10.47 -5.46
N LYS A 63 25.13 11.34 -6.45
CA LYS A 63 25.01 12.79 -6.29
C LYS A 63 23.61 13.22 -5.86
N LYS A 64 22.56 12.65 -6.46
CA LYS A 64 21.16 12.96 -6.11
C LYS A 64 20.78 12.39 -4.73
N LEU A 65 21.26 11.20 -4.40
CA LEU A 65 20.96 10.57 -3.12
C LEU A 65 21.48 11.42 -1.96
N TRP A 66 22.72 11.90 -2.04
CA TRP A 66 23.36 12.62 -0.95
C TRP A 66 23.09 14.13 -0.97
N SER A 67 22.66 14.70 -2.11
CA SER A 67 22.29 16.13 -2.19
C SER A 67 21.09 16.50 -1.35
N VAL A 68 20.30 15.52 -0.88
CA VAL A 68 19.15 15.78 0.01
C VAL A 68 19.55 16.50 1.30
N PHE A 69 20.76 16.26 1.81
CA PHE A 69 21.25 16.86 3.06
C PHE A 69 21.70 18.31 2.93
N THR A 70 21.76 18.87 1.72
CA THR A 70 22.09 20.27 1.48
C THR A 70 20.87 21.20 1.50
N ASP A 71 19.65 20.64 1.55
CA ASP A 71 18.39 21.41 1.57
C ASP A 71 17.55 20.98 2.81
N HIS A 72 17.48 21.88 3.80
CA HIS A 72 16.73 21.63 5.04
C HIS A 72 15.24 21.39 4.82
N GLU A 73 14.62 22.04 3.82
CA GLU A 73 13.22 21.75 3.48
C GLU A 73 13.07 20.33 2.96
N LEU A 74 14.02 19.89 2.14
CA LEU A 74 14.00 18.54 1.57
C LEU A 74 14.20 17.49 2.68
N VAL A 75 15.10 17.71 3.62
CA VAL A 75 15.28 16.83 4.78
C VAL A 75 13.99 16.73 5.59
N ARG A 76 13.34 17.85 5.90
CA ARG A 76 12.05 17.86 6.60
C ARG A 76 10.98 17.08 5.82
N ASP A 77 10.87 17.33 4.52
CA ASP A 77 9.87 16.65 3.67
C ASP A 77 10.14 15.14 3.58
N LEU A 78 11.40 14.71 3.62
CA LEU A 78 11.78 13.28 3.68
C LEU A 78 11.48 12.65 5.05
N LEU A 79 11.70 13.38 6.15
CA LEU A 79 11.31 12.90 7.49
C LEU A 79 9.79 12.69 7.57
N ILE A 80 8.99 13.63 7.03
CA ILE A 80 7.54 13.48 6.95
C ILE A 80 7.17 12.26 6.09
N SER A 81 7.82 12.07 4.93
CA SER A 81 7.61 10.89 4.08
C SER A 81 7.94 9.58 4.81
N GLY A 82 9.00 9.57 5.63
CA GLY A 82 9.40 8.42 6.46
C GLY A 82 8.34 8.06 7.51
N VAL A 83 7.81 9.07 8.20
CA VAL A 83 6.70 8.90 9.16
C VAL A 83 5.46 8.35 8.46
N LEU A 84 5.09 8.94 7.33
CA LEU A 84 3.89 8.53 6.59
C LEU A 84 4.01 7.10 6.03
N VAL A 85 5.15 6.73 5.43
CA VAL A 85 5.34 5.37 4.92
C VAL A 85 5.36 4.33 6.04
N PHE A 86 5.93 4.69 7.19
CA PHE A 86 5.91 3.82 8.36
C PHE A 86 4.47 3.54 8.81
N PHE A 87 3.70 4.58 9.09
CA PHE A 87 2.33 4.41 9.56
C PHE A 87 1.39 3.83 8.51
N ALA A 88 1.57 4.14 7.20
CA ALA A 88 0.80 3.53 6.13
C ALA A 88 0.94 1.99 6.13
N HIS A 89 2.18 1.50 6.21
CA HIS A 89 2.42 0.06 6.20
C HIS A 89 2.11 -0.60 7.54
N TYR A 90 2.39 0.07 8.66
CA TYR A 90 2.07 -0.46 9.99
C TYR A 90 0.56 -0.65 10.16
N SER A 91 -0.23 0.37 9.83
CA SER A 91 -1.68 0.27 9.93
C SER A 91 -2.28 -0.75 8.96
N PHE A 92 -1.71 -0.88 7.76
CA PHE A 92 -2.11 -1.90 6.82
C PHE A 92 -1.84 -3.32 7.35
N PHE A 93 -0.65 -3.57 7.94
CA PHE A 93 -0.34 -4.87 8.54
C PHE A 93 -1.16 -5.15 9.79
N GLN A 94 -1.51 -4.13 10.56
CA GLN A 94 -2.48 -4.27 11.66
C GLN A 94 -3.87 -4.64 11.12
N ALA A 95 -4.33 -4.00 10.05
CA ALA A 95 -5.60 -4.36 9.43
C ALA A 95 -5.61 -5.83 8.96
N ILE A 96 -4.50 -6.33 8.39
CA ILE A 96 -4.35 -7.76 8.04
C ILE A 96 -4.41 -8.62 9.31
N ALA A 97 -3.71 -8.24 10.38
CA ALA A 97 -3.65 -9.04 11.61
C ALA A 97 -5.02 -9.19 12.30
N TYR A 98 -5.91 -8.18 12.15
CA TYR A 98 -7.27 -8.20 12.71
C TYR A 98 -8.36 -8.65 11.73
N SER A 99 -8.01 -8.89 10.46
CA SER A 99 -8.93 -9.40 9.42
C SER A 99 -8.25 -10.43 8.52
N ASN A 100 -7.99 -10.07 7.27
CA ASN A 100 -7.21 -10.81 6.29
C ASN A 100 -6.65 -9.85 5.23
N ALA A 101 -5.77 -10.36 4.35
CA ALA A 101 -5.11 -9.56 3.32
C ALA A 101 -6.10 -8.92 2.34
N GLY A 102 -7.12 -9.67 1.92
CA GLY A 102 -8.15 -9.17 0.99
C GLY A 102 -8.94 -8.01 1.58
N THR A 103 -9.45 -8.17 2.81
CA THR A 103 -10.20 -7.11 3.51
C THR A 103 -9.34 -5.87 3.75
N ALA A 104 -8.08 -6.04 4.21
CA ALA A 104 -7.18 -4.92 4.42
C ALA A 104 -6.89 -4.16 3.12
N ALA A 105 -6.66 -4.87 2.00
CA ALA A 105 -6.41 -4.26 0.70
C ALA A 105 -7.62 -3.48 0.16
N ILE A 106 -8.85 -3.90 0.47
CA ILE A 106 -10.06 -3.17 0.09
C ILE A 106 -10.12 -1.78 0.73
N PHE A 107 -9.68 -1.60 2.00
CA PHE A 107 -9.64 -0.27 2.60
C PHE A 107 -8.76 0.69 1.81
N LEU A 108 -7.66 0.22 1.20
CA LEU A 108 -6.77 1.06 0.40
C LEU A 108 -7.44 1.59 -0.88
N THR A 109 -8.53 0.97 -1.35
CA THR A 109 -9.31 1.47 -2.48
C THR A 109 -10.05 2.77 -2.17
N LEU A 110 -10.17 3.14 -0.90
CA LEU A 110 -10.69 4.44 -0.47
C LEU A 110 -9.69 5.59 -0.72
N THR A 111 -8.40 5.30 -0.91
CA THR A 111 -7.34 6.31 -1.07
C THR A 111 -7.64 7.37 -2.15
N PRO A 112 -8.09 7.06 -3.36
CA PRO A 112 -8.40 8.08 -4.36
C PRO A 112 -9.56 8.99 -3.94
N LEU A 113 -10.54 8.44 -3.25
CA LEU A 113 -11.71 9.20 -2.76
C LEU A 113 -11.34 10.12 -1.61
N LEU A 114 -10.53 9.63 -0.67
CA LEU A 114 -9.98 10.45 0.41
C LEU A 114 -9.07 11.55 -0.12
N ALA A 115 -8.30 11.29 -1.19
CA ALA A 115 -7.51 12.31 -1.87
C ALA A 115 -8.40 13.39 -2.51
N ALA A 116 -9.54 13.02 -3.10
CA ALA A 116 -10.51 13.98 -3.64
C ALA A 116 -11.10 14.86 -2.53
N VAL A 117 -11.47 14.28 -1.39
CA VAL A 117 -11.92 15.02 -0.21
C VAL A 117 -10.83 15.95 0.32
N TRP A 118 -9.60 15.47 0.44
CA TRP A 118 -8.45 16.29 0.86
C TRP A 118 -8.26 17.50 -0.03
N LEU A 119 -8.30 17.33 -1.36
CA LEU A 119 -8.18 18.43 -2.32
C LEU A 119 -9.36 19.39 -2.26
N ALA A 120 -10.56 18.91 -1.97
CA ALA A 120 -11.73 19.76 -1.78
C ALA A 120 -11.56 20.67 -0.54
N LEU A 121 -11.10 20.10 0.58
CA LEU A 121 -10.92 20.82 1.84
C LEU A 121 -9.74 21.80 1.81
N THR A 122 -8.64 21.44 1.15
CA THR A 122 -7.39 22.22 1.20
C THR A 122 -7.23 23.19 0.03
N LYS A 123 -7.80 22.88 -1.14
CA LYS A 123 -7.66 23.68 -2.37
C LYS A 123 -8.99 24.21 -2.90
N GLY A 124 -10.09 24.02 -2.18
CA GLY A 124 -11.43 24.45 -2.60
C GLY A 124 -11.94 23.75 -3.86
N ARG A 125 -11.36 22.60 -4.24
CA ARG A 125 -11.82 21.82 -5.39
C ARG A 125 -13.23 21.29 -5.12
N ARG A 126 -14.14 21.43 -6.10
CA ARG A 126 -15.48 20.85 -6.00
C ARG A 126 -15.40 19.33 -6.23
N ILE A 127 -16.07 18.57 -5.36
CA ILE A 127 -16.26 17.13 -5.55
C ILE A 127 -17.32 16.95 -6.64
N SER A 128 -17.00 16.15 -7.66
CA SER A 128 -17.95 15.89 -8.75
C SER A 128 -19.07 14.92 -8.31
N PRO A 129 -20.24 14.95 -8.95
CA PRO A 129 -21.32 13.99 -8.66
C PRO A 129 -20.87 12.52 -8.81
N VAL A 130 -19.97 12.25 -9.75
CA VAL A 130 -19.42 10.91 -9.96
C VAL A 130 -18.53 10.50 -8.78
N GLU A 131 -17.70 11.42 -8.26
CA GLU A 131 -16.90 11.15 -7.07
C GLU A 131 -17.79 10.89 -5.83
N CYS A 132 -18.90 11.65 -5.68
CA CYS A 132 -19.90 11.38 -4.63
C CYS A 132 -20.51 9.97 -4.77
N LEU A 133 -20.91 9.57 -5.98
CA LEU A 133 -21.43 8.23 -6.23
C LEU A 133 -20.38 7.16 -5.89
N CYS A 134 -19.12 7.38 -6.30
CA CYS A 134 -18.01 6.49 -5.97
C CYS A 134 -17.78 6.36 -4.46
N MET A 135 -17.90 7.44 -3.68
CA MET A 135 -17.80 7.42 -2.23
C MET A 135 -18.91 6.55 -1.61
N VAL A 136 -20.14 6.66 -2.10
CA VAL A 136 -21.28 5.85 -1.63
C VAL A 136 -21.04 4.37 -1.96
N LEU A 137 -20.65 4.04 -3.18
CA LEU A 137 -20.38 2.66 -3.61
C LEU A 137 -19.23 2.05 -2.79
N ALA A 138 -18.17 2.81 -2.55
CA ALA A 138 -17.04 2.35 -1.74
C ALA A 138 -17.46 2.11 -0.27
N ALA A 139 -18.25 3.02 0.31
CA ALA A 139 -18.75 2.86 1.68
C ALA A 139 -19.64 1.62 1.82
N ILE A 140 -20.56 1.39 0.86
CA ILE A 140 -21.39 0.19 0.82
C ILE A 140 -20.50 -1.07 0.68
N GLY A 141 -19.54 -1.06 -0.26
CA GLY A 141 -18.63 -2.19 -0.49
C GLY A 141 -17.83 -2.56 0.76
N VAL A 142 -17.24 -1.57 1.43
CA VAL A 142 -16.51 -1.78 2.69
C VAL A 142 -17.45 -2.28 3.80
N ALA A 143 -18.65 -1.71 3.94
CA ALA A 143 -19.63 -2.14 4.92
C ALA A 143 -20.01 -3.62 4.71
N LEU A 144 -20.30 -4.04 3.49
CA LEU A 144 -20.62 -5.43 3.15
C LEU A 144 -19.45 -6.38 3.44
N MET A 145 -18.21 -5.94 3.17
CA MET A 145 -17.02 -6.73 3.46
C MET A 145 -16.83 -6.96 4.98
N VAL A 146 -17.08 -5.94 5.79
CA VAL A 146 -16.85 -6.00 7.24
C VAL A 146 -17.98 -6.72 7.97
N THR A 147 -19.22 -6.57 7.51
CA THR A 147 -20.41 -7.14 8.17
C THR A 147 -20.84 -8.50 7.63
N ASP A 148 -20.40 -8.86 6.43
CA ASP A 148 -20.90 -10.03 5.68
C ASP A 148 -22.45 -10.07 5.62
N GLY A 149 -23.05 -8.87 5.52
CA GLY A 149 -24.51 -8.70 5.46
C GLY A 149 -25.26 -8.73 6.81
N SER A 150 -24.58 -8.97 7.92
CA SER A 150 -25.17 -8.93 9.25
C SER A 150 -24.92 -7.57 9.90
N LEU A 151 -25.99 -6.84 10.22
CA LEU A 151 -25.87 -5.56 10.93
C LEU A 151 -25.65 -5.73 12.44
N SER A 152 -25.91 -6.91 12.97
CA SER A 152 -25.81 -7.22 14.40
C SER A 152 -24.43 -7.75 14.81
N GLU A 153 -23.67 -8.31 13.87
CA GLU A 153 -22.37 -8.89 14.15
C GLU A 153 -21.36 -8.49 13.07
N LEU A 154 -20.19 -8.01 13.50
CA LEU A 154 -19.06 -7.78 12.59
C LEU A 154 -18.34 -9.11 12.40
N LYS A 155 -18.05 -9.47 11.14
CA LYS A 155 -17.26 -10.66 10.81
C LYS A 155 -15.82 -10.56 11.31
N PHE A 156 -15.31 -9.32 11.39
CA PHE A 156 -13.97 -9.01 11.88
C PHE A 156 -14.03 -8.10 13.10
N SER A 157 -12.96 -8.07 13.86
CA SER A 157 -12.81 -7.17 15.00
C SER A 157 -13.06 -5.70 14.61
N PRO A 158 -13.73 -4.87 15.43
CA PRO A 158 -13.80 -3.42 15.23
C PRO A 158 -12.44 -2.76 15.03
N LEU A 159 -11.37 -3.37 15.55
CA LEU A 159 -10.00 -2.93 15.31
C LEU A 159 -9.57 -3.09 13.85
N ALA A 160 -10.09 -4.09 13.12
CA ALA A 160 -9.84 -4.24 11.68
C ALA A 160 -10.37 -3.04 10.91
N LEU A 161 -11.60 -2.58 11.21
CA LEU A 161 -12.19 -1.39 10.62
C LEU A 161 -11.38 -0.13 10.96
N ALA A 162 -11.02 0.05 12.23
CA ALA A 162 -10.26 1.21 12.67
C ALA A 162 -8.88 1.29 11.99
N TRP A 163 -8.13 0.19 11.99
CA TRP A 163 -6.82 0.13 11.35
C TRP A 163 -6.91 0.24 9.82
N GLY A 164 -7.93 -0.36 9.21
CA GLY A 164 -8.16 -0.28 7.76
C GLY A 164 -8.46 1.15 7.31
N LEU A 165 -9.36 1.87 7.99
CA LEU A 165 -9.67 3.27 7.70
C LEU A 165 -8.45 4.17 7.96
N PHE A 166 -7.76 3.97 9.07
CA PHE A 166 -6.53 4.72 9.38
C PHE A 166 -5.46 4.48 8.30
N SER A 167 -5.30 3.23 7.85
CA SER A 167 -4.40 2.88 6.75
C SER A 167 -4.73 3.64 5.47
N ALA A 168 -6.00 3.70 5.07
CA ALA A 168 -6.45 4.45 3.91
C ALA A 168 -6.15 5.96 4.04
N CYS A 169 -6.37 6.56 5.22
CA CYS A 169 -6.06 7.96 5.47
C CYS A 169 -4.56 8.25 5.36
N VAL A 170 -3.72 7.43 6.00
CA VAL A 170 -2.26 7.63 5.96
C VAL A 170 -1.70 7.33 4.58
N ALA A 171 -2.20 6.29 3.90
CA ALA A 171 -1.83 5.99 2.52
C ALA A 171 -2.19 7.16 1.58
N THR A 172 -3.32 7.82 1.81
CA THR A 172 -3.70 9.05 1.09
C THR A 172 -2.68 10.17 1.30
N ALA A 173 -2.32 10.44 2.56
CA ALA A 173 -1.30 11.44 2.87
C ALA A 173 0.06 11.09 2.25
N PHE A 174 0.46 9.81 2.32
CA PHE A 174 1.67 9.31 1.69
C PHE A 174 1.64 9.35 0.15
N SER A 175 0.48 9.33 -0.48
CA SER A 175 0.36 9.49 -1.93
C SER A 175 0.55 10.94 -2.40
N ILE A 176 0.28 11.91 -1.53
CA ILE A 176 0.30 13.35 -1.86
C ILE A 176 1.62 14.01 -1.44
N GLN A 177 2.04 13.80 -0.21
CA GLN A 177 3.16 14.54 0.40
C GLN A 177 4.50 14.31 -0.33
N PRO A 178 4.90 13.08 -0.74
CA PRO A 178 6.18 12.85 -1.39
C PRO A 178 6.32 13.47 -2.79
N GLN A 179 5.25 13.95 -3.39
CA GLN A 179 5.28 14.55 -4.73
C GLN A 179 6.18 15.81 -4.76
N LYS A 180 6.17 16.63 -3.69
CA LYS A 180 7.00 17.83 -3.61
C LYS A 180 8.50 17.49 -3.59
N PRO A 181 9.02 16.65 -2.67
CA PRO A 181 10.43 16.26 -2.70
C PRO A 181 10.79 15.43 -3.94
N ALA A 182 9.88 14.61 -4.47
CA ALA A 182 10.11 13.82 -5.66
C ALA A 182 10.34 14.68 -6.92
N ALA A 183 9.72 15.85 -7.02
CA ALA A 183 9.97 16.80 -8.09
C ALA A 183 11.42 17.34 -8.08
N LYS A 184 12.06 17.44 -6.90
CA LYS A 184 13.44 17.94 -6.75
C LYS A 184 14.49 16.85 -7.01
N VAL A 185 14.34 15.67 -6.38
CA VAL A 185 15.40 14.63 -6.38
C VAL A 185 15.00 13.32 -7.09
N GLY A 186 13.75 13.20 -7.48
CA GLY A 186 13.19 12.00 -8.09
C GLY A 186 12.58 11.06 -7.06
N VAL A 187 11.54 10.33 -7.50
CA VAL A 187 10.73 9.46 -6.63
C VAL A 187 11.57 8.35 -5.99
N THR A 188 12.53 7.77 -6.73
CA THR A 188 13.37 6.66 -6.25
C THR A 188 14.22 7.08 -5.04
N VAL A 189 14.78 8.30 -5.06
CA VAL A 189 15.56 8.86 -3.95
C VAL A 189 14.67 9.11 -2.74
N VAL A 190 13.46 9.66 -2.97
CA VAL A 190 12.48 9.87 -1.88
C VAL A 190 12.09 8.55 -1.25
N MET A 191 11.82 7.50 -2.05
CA MET A 191 11.49 6.17 -1.52
C MET A 191 12.66 5.55 -0.73
N ALA A 192 13.91 5.70 -1.22
CA ALA A 192 15.08 5.19 -0.50
C ALA A 192 15.16 5.77 0.92
N TRP A 193 15.07 7.09 1.04
CA TRP A 193 15.11 7.74 2.35
C TRP A 193 13.84 7.51 3.17
N ALA A 194 12.66 7.56 2.56
CA ALA A 194 11.40 7.33 3.28
C ALA A 194 11.35 5.93 3.92
N PHE A 195 11.72 4.87 3.18
CA PHE A 195 11.76 3.51 3.73
C PHE A 195 12.82 3.37 4.82
N LEU A 196 14.01 3.94 4.62
CA LEU A 196 15.07 3.86 5.64
C LEU A 196 14.68 4.61 6.92
N LEU A 197 14.17 5.84 6.78
CA LEU A 197 13.69 6.65 7.92
C LEU A 197 12.51 6.00 8.63
N GLY A 198 11.55 5.45 7.88
CA GLY A 198 10.45 4.67 8.45
C GLY A 198 10.96 3.44 9.19
N GLY A 199 11.96 2.74 8.65
CA GLY A 199 12.63 1.64 9.34
C GLY A 199 13.32 2.06 10.63
N ILE A 200 13.99 3.22 10.65
CA ILE A 200 14.62 3.78 11.86
C ILE A 200 13.56 4.10 12.92
N ILE A 201 12.43 4.71 12.54
CA ILE A 201 11.29 4.94 13.44
C ILE A 201 10.81 3.61 14.02
N GLY A 202 10.65 2.60 13.17
CA GLY A 202 10.27 1.26 13.59
C GLY A 202 11.27 0.65 14.60
N MET A 203 12.58 0.79 14.36
CA MET A 203 13.61 0.30 15.28
C MET A 203 13.58 0.97 16.66
N VAL A 204 13.18 2.24 16.72
CA VAL A 204 12.99 2.94 18.00
C VAL A 204 11.79 2.39 18.76
N LEU A 205 10.69 2.08 18.04
CA LEU A 205 9.45 1.59 18.63
C LEU A 205 9.48 0.09 18.94
N CYS A 206 10.18 -0.68 18.12
CA CYS A 206 10.32 -2.13 18.24
C CYS A 206 11.75 -2.54 17.80
N PRO A 207 12.70 -2.52 18.72
CA PRO A 207 14.08 -2.88 18.39
C PRO A 207 14.17 -4.31 17.84
N PRO A 208 14.87 -4.54 16.72
CA PRO A 208 14.96 -5.85 16.07
C PRO A 208 15.44 -6.98 16.97
N TRP A 209 16.32 -6.67 17.92
CA TRP A 209 16.87 -7.65 18.88
C TRP A 209 15.88 -8.09 19.97
N THR A 210 14.71 -7.45 20.08
CA THR A 210 13.63 -7.86 20.99
C THR A 210 12.65 -8.82 20.34
N LEU A 211 12.74 -9.01 19.02
CA LEU A 211 11.84 -9.87 18.28
C LEU A 211 12.18 -11.35 18.52
N GLN A 212 11.17 -12.11 18.91
CA GLN A 212 11.27 -13.56 19.10
C GLN A 212 10.68 -14.27 17.87
N VAL A 213 11.37 -14.17 16.74
CA VAL A 213 10.91 -14.78 15.48
C VAL A 213 11.41 -16.23 15.41
N ALA A 214 10.49 -17.14 15.18
CA ALA A 214 10.79 -18.55 14.92
C ALA A 214 11.26 -18.74 13.47
N TRP A 215 12.54 -18.45 13.21
CA TRP A 215 13.11 -18.54 11.88
C TRP A 215 13.08 -19.98 11.35
N SER A 216 12.26 -20.21 10.35
CA SER A 216 12.19 -21.41 9.54
C SER A 216 12.38 -21.04 8.07
N TRP A 217 12.61 -22.00 7.20
CA TRP A 217 12.71 -21.75 5.76
C TRP A 217 11.45 -21.10 5.19
N THR A 218 10.27 -21.45 5.71
CA THR A 218 9.00 -20.81 5.35
C THR A 218 8.97 -19.34 5.75
N VAL A 219 9.33 -19.03 7.00
CA VAL A 219 9.36 -17.64 7.51
C VAL A 219 10.38 -16.80 6.76
N ILE A 220 11.56 -17.36 6.47
CA ILE A 220 12.60 -16.68 5.67
C ILE A 220 12.10 -16.44 4.24
N GLY A 221 11.44 -17.42 3.63
CA GLY A 221 10.88 -17.31 2.27
C GLY A 221 9.81 -16.22 2.18
N ASP A 222 8.85 -16.21 3.09
CA ASP A 222 7.80 -15.19 3.14
C ASP A 222 8.39 -13.80 3.38
N PHE A 223 9.32 -13.67 4.34
CA PHE A 223 9.96 -12.39 4.64
C PHE A 223 10.78 -11.88 3.44
N ALA A 224 11.57 -12.76 2.81
CA ALA A 224 12.34 -12.42 1.61
C ALA A 224 11.41 -12.00 0.45
N PHE A 225 10.29 -12.71 0.25
CA PHE A 225 9.28 -12.34 -0.74
C PHE A 225 8.68 -10.96 -0.45
N ILE A 226 8.29 -10.69 0.80
CA ILE A 226 7.74 -9.40 1.25
C ILE A 226 8.73 -8.26 0.96
N VAL A 227 10.02 -8.45 1.26
CA VAL A 227 11.05 -7.42 1.06
C VAL A 227 11.39 -7.25 -0.43
N LEU A 228 11.75 -8.35 -1.12
CA LEU A 228 12.32 -8.29 -2.46
C LEU A 228 11.24 -8.03 -3.51
N PHE A 229 10.17 -8.82 -3.50
CA PHE A 229 9.12 -8.74 -4.52
C PHE A 229 8.01 -7.78 -4.11
N GLY A 230 7.49 -7.91 -2.90
CA GLY A 230 6.39 -7.08 -2.39
C GLY A 230 6.80 -5.64 -2.09
N THR A 231 8.10 -5.33 -2.00
CA THR A 231 8.55 -3.97 -1.74
C THR A 231 9.49 -3.48 -2.84
N VAL A 232 10.71 -3.98 -2.92
CA VAL A 232 11.73 -3.41 -3.80
C VAL A 232 11.34 -3.56 -5.27
N ALA A 233 11.03 -4.77 -5.73
CA ALA A 233 10.68 -5.02 -7.12
C ALA A 233 9.33 -4.36 -7.49
N ALA A 234 8.30 -4.47 -6.63
CA ALA A 234 7.00 -3.88 -6.88
C ALA A 234 7.08 -2.36 -7.05
N PHE A 235 7.75 -1.65 -6.13
CA PHE A 235 7.94 -0.20 -6.25
C PHE A 235 8.79 0.17 -7.47
N TRP A 236 9.84 -0.59 -7.76
CA TRP A 236 10.67 -0.34 -8.94
C TRP A 236 9.88 -0.50 -10.25
N LEU A 237 9.10 -1.57 -10.37
CA LEU A 237 8.22 -1.82 -11.53
C LEU A 237 7.15 -0.72 -11.65
N TYR A 238 6.48 -0.39 -10.56
CA TYR A 238 5.48 0.68 -10.52
C TYR A 238 6.06 2.02 -11.01
N LEU A 239 7.18 2.45 -10.42
CA LEU A 239 7.83 3.72 -10.78
C LEU A 239 8.35 3.73 -12.22
N THR A 240 8.82 2.56 -12.72
CA THR A 240 9.24 2.43 -14.12
C THR A 240 8.03 2.48 -15.05
N GLY A 241 6.94 1.83 -14.69
CA GLY A 241 5.68 1.83 -15.45
C GLY A 241 5.09 3.23 -15.62
N LEU A 242 5.15 4.06 -14.57
CA LEU A 242 4.68 5.46 -14.60
C LEU A 242 5.38 6.36 -15.63
N ARG A 243 6.53 5.94 -16.16
CA ARG A 243 7.22 6.66 -17.25
C ARG A 243 6.53 6.48 -18.60
N TYR A 244 5.70 5.44 -18.75
CA TYR A 244 5.12 5.02 -20.01
C TYR A 244 3.60 5.15 -20.07
N ILE A 245 2.93 5.22 -18.92
CA ILE A 245 1.47 5.35 -18.82
C ILE A 245 1.07 6.49 -17.89
N SER A 246 -0.13 7.06 -18.15
CA SER A 246 -0.63 8.16 -17.33
C SER A 246 -0.95 7.73 -15.90
N PRO A 247 -0.87 8.65 -14.92
CA PRO A 247 -1.26 8.37 -13.53
C PRO A 247 -2.69 7.82 -13.39
N VAL A 248 -3.62 8.24 -14.24
CA VAL A 248 -5.00 7.76 -14.25
C VAL A 248 -5.07 6.28 -14.61
N VAL A 249 -4.38 5.88 -15.70
CA VAL A 249 -4.32 4.47 -16.11
C VAL A 249 -3.59 3.64 -15.07
N SER A 250 -2.52 4.17 -14.48
CA SER A 250 -1.77 3.48 -13.43
C SER A 250 -2.64 3.22 -12.19
N GLY A 251 -3.41 4.21 -11.73
CA GLY A 251 -4.34 4.05 -10.61
C GLY A 251 -5.39 2.96 -10.87
N LEU A 252 -5.88 2.84 -12.12
CA LEU A 252 -6.77 1.74 -12.52
C LEU A 252 -6.10 0.38 -12.38
N VAL A 253 -4.87 0.27 -12.86
CA VAL A 253 -4.15 -1.00 -12.85
C VAL A 253 -3.79 -1.41 -11.43
N VAL A 254 -3.43 -0.45 -10.56
CA VAL A 254 -3.17 -0.71 -9.13
C VAL A 254 -4.41 -1.26 -8.41
N SER A 255 -5.62 -0.99 -8.89
CA SER A 255 -6.86 -1.59 -8.34
C SER A 255 -6.91 -3.12 -8.48
N LEU A 256 -5.98 -3.73 -9.20
CA LEU A 256 -5.77 -5.19 -9.19
C LEU A 256 -5.17 -5.70 -7.88
N GLU A 257 -4.56 -4.84 -7.06
CA GLU A 257 -3.95 -5.23 -5.78
C GLU A 257 -4.93 -5.97 -4.86
N PRO A 258 -6.11 -5.39 -4.49
CA PRO A 258 -7.05 -6.10 -3.63
C PRO A 258 -7.60 -7.38 -4.27
N LEU A 259 -7.81 -7.41 -5.59
CA LEU A 259 -8.22 -8.62 -6.29
C LEU A 259 -7.15 -9.70 -6.22
N SER A 260 -5.88 -9.31 -6.36
CA SER A 260 -4.74 -10.22 -6.23
C SER A 260 -4.59 -10.72 -4.79
N ALA A 261 -4.78 -9.85 -3.78
CA ALA A 261 -4.74 -10.25 -2.37
C ALA A 261 -5.82 -11.29 -2.05
N ILE A 262 -7.06 -11.06 -2.51
CA ILE A 262 -8.17 -12.00 -2.36
C ILE A 262 -7.84 -13.32 -3.07
N PHE A 263 -7.40 -13.26 -4.32
CA PHE A 263 -7.08 -14.44 -5.12
C PHE A 263 -6.00 -15.31 -4.45
N PHE A 264 -4.91 -14.70 -4.02
CA PHE A 264 -3.82 -15.45 -3.38
C PHE A 264 -4.21 -15.96 -1.99
N SER A 265 -4.98 -15.20 -1.19
CA SER A 265 -5.44 -15.68 0.11
C SER A 265 -6.41 -16.86 -0.01
N MET A 266 -7.27 -16.85 -1.02
CA MET A 266 -8.16 -17.99 -1.29
C MET A 266 -7.39 -19.26 -1.70
N ILE A 267 -6.36 -19.11 -2.56
CA ILE A 267 -5.63 -20.29 -3.07
C ILE A 267 -4.58 -20.78 -2.07
N LEU A 268 -3.87 -19.89 -1.41
CA LEU A 268 -2.72 -20.26 -0.57
C LEU A 268 -3.11 -20.45 0.90
N LEU A 269 -4.13 -19.73 1.38
CA LEU A 269 -4.53 -19.75 2.78
C LEU A 269 -5.92 -20.36 3.00
N ASN A 270 -6.60 -20.81 1.91
CA ASN A 270 -7.97 -21.33 1.94
C ASN A 270 -9.00 -20.35 2.54
N ASP A 271 -8.75 -19.05 2.42
CA ASP A 271 -9.72 -18.03 2.82
C ASP A 271 -10.99 -18.16 1.96
N VAL A 272 -12.16 -18.10 2.59
CA VAL A 272 -13.45 -18.16 1.89
C VAL A 272 -14.18 -16.85 2.08
N LEU A 273 -14.54 -16.20 0.98
CA LEU A 273 -15.41 -15.05 1.00
C LEU A 273 -16.87 -15.45 1.20
N GLY A 274 -17.56 -14.80 2.12
CA GLY A 274 -19.00 -14.89 2.22
C GLY A 274 -19.69 -14.29 0.99
N PHE A 275 -20.98 -14.57 0.83
CA PHE A 275 -21.77 -14.04 -0.28
C PHE A 275 -21.76 -12.51 -0.29
N TRP A 276 -22.04 -11.88 0.84
CA TRP A 276 -22.09 -10.42 0.95
C TRP A 276 -20.70 -9.77 0.82
N GLN A 277 -19.66 -10.46 1.27
CA GLN A 277 -18.28 -10.02 1.02
C GLN A 277 -17.96 -9.98 -0.48
N THR A 278 -18.38 -11.02 -1.23
CA THR A 278 -18.23 -11.06 -2.70
C THR A 278 -18.98 -9.91 -3.36
N VAL A 279 -20.21 -9.62 -2.92
CA VAL A 279 -20.97 -8.45 -3.39
C VAL A 279 -20.23 -7.15 -3.06
N GLY A 280 -19.66 -7.04 -1.86
CA GLY A 280 -18.85 -5.89 -1.45
C GLY A 280 -17.63 -5.66 -2.36
N VAL A 281 -16.92 -6.73 -2.73
CA VAL A 281 -15.81 -6.68 -3.70
C VAL A 281 -16.29 -6.13 -5.05
N VAL A 282 -17.44 -6.60 -5.55
CA VAL A 282 -18.02 -6.11 -6.82
C VAL A 282 -18.31 -4.61 -6.75
N PHE A 283 -18.88 -4.10 -5.65
CA PHE A 283 -19.14 -2.65 -5.45
C PHE A 283 -17.83 -1.85 -5.46
N VAL A 284 -16.79 -2.33 -4.79
CA VAL A 284 -15.48 -1.67 -4.75
C VAL A 284 -14.83 -1.65 -6.13
N VAL A 285 -14.87 -2.76 -6.88
CA VAL A 285 -14.32 -2.82 -8.23
C VAL A 285 -15.10 -1.91 -9.19
N ALA A 286 -16.44 -1.94 -9.12
CA ALA A 286 -17.29 -1.05 -9.91
C ALA A 286 -16.99 0.42 -9.63
N ASN A 287 -16.81 0.79 -8.35
CA ASN A 287 -16.39 2.13 -7.94
C ASN A 287 -15.07 2.55 -8.61
N LEU A 288 -14.06 1.70 -8.58
CA LEU A 288 -12.74 2.00 -9.17
C LEU A 288 -12.84 2.19 -10.69
N VAL A 289 -13.58 1.32 -11.39
CA VAL A 289 -13.81 1.43 -12.82
C VAL A 289 -14.55 2.73 -13.16
N LEU A 290 -15.61 3.06 -12.39
CA LEU A 290 -16.39 4.27 -12.60
C LEU A 290 -15.54 5.54 -12.41
N LEU A 291 -14.78 5.60 -11.32
CA LEU A 291 -13.88 6.72 -11.01
C LEU A 291 -12.83 6.93 -12.12
N ALA A 292 -12.35 5.87 -12.67
CA ALA A 292 -11.35 5.90 -13.73
C ALA A 292 -11.92 6.32 -15.10
N VAL A 293 -13.10 5.89 -15.43
CA VAL A 293 -13.80 6.34 -16.65
C VAL A 293 -14.14 7.82 -16.55
N ALA A 294 -14.58 8.29 -15.38
CA ALA A 294 -14.91 9.69 -15.13
C ALA A 294 -13.69 10.62 -15.28
N ASN A 295 -12.52 10.19 -14.81
CA ASN A 295 -11.28 10.97 -14.89
C ASN A 295 -10.61 10.96 -16.28
N ARG A 296 -11.17 10.27 -17.26
CA ARG A 296 -10.72 10.32 -18.67
C ARG A 296 -11.28 11.53 -19.45
N ARG A 297 -12.25 12.24 -18.89
CA ARG A 297 -12.83 13.48 -19.46
C ARG A 297 -12.21 14.71 -18.79
#